data_ab4b487752d5dc89af965122b7951afb
#
_entry.id   ab4b487752d5dc89af965122b7951afb
#
_cell.length_a   1.000
_cell.length_b   1.000
_cell.length_c   1.000
_cell.angle_alpha   90.00
_cell.angle_beta   90.00
_cell.angle_gamma   90.00
#
_symmetry.space_group_name_H-M   'P 1'
#
loop_
_entity.id
_entity.type
_entity.pdbx_description
1 polymer ?
#
loop_
_entity_poly.entity_id
_entity_poly.type
_entity_poly.pdbx_seq_one_letter_code
_entity_poly.pdbx_strand_id
1 'polypeptide(L)'
;MAYFYLALAIVAEMVATGALKASEEFTKFIPSMIVVIGYGVAFYFMTLVLRTIPIGITYAIWSGIGIVLIAILGVIFYKEIPDLPAIIGMGLIIAGVIVIHLFSKTISH
;
A
#
# COMPACT_ATOMS: atom_id res chain seq x y z
N MET A 1 -0.68 16.17 -8.80
CA MET A 1 0.35 15.80 -7.79
C MET A 1 -0.18 14.84 -6.72
N ALA A 2 -1.50 14.82 -6.46
CA ALA A 2 -2.03 13.92 -5.43
C ALA A 2 -1.72 12.45 -5.71
N TYR A 3 -1.86 11.99 -6.95
CA TYR A 3 -1.55 10.60 -7.28
C TYR A 3 -0.06 10.29 -7.16
N PHE A 4 0.79 11.28 -7.42
CA PHE A 4 2.24 11.12 -7.20
C PHE A 4 2.54 10.92 -5.71
N TYR A 5 1.94 11.74 -4.84
CA TYR A 5 2.10 11.58 -3.39
C TYR A 5 1.53 10.26 -2.91
N LEU A 6 0.40 9.82 -3.49
CA LEU A 6 -0.19 8.54 -3.14
C LEU A 6 0.74 7.38 -3.51
N ALA A 7 1.37 7.44 -4.69
CA ALA A 7 2.34 6.43 -5.10
C ALA A 7 3.54 6.38 -4.15
N LEU A 8 4.06 7.55 -3.75
CA LEU A 8 5.16 7.60 -2.79
C LEU A 8 4.76 7.03 -1.43
N ALA A 9 3.53 7.33 -0.97
CA ALA A 9 3.03 6.80 0.29
C ALA A 9 2.91 5.27 0.24
N ILE A 10 2.40 4.74 -0.87
CA ILE A 10 2.24 3.29 -1.04
C ILE A 10 3.59 2.60 -1.07
N VAL A 11 4.58 3.15 -1.80
CA VAL A 11 5.92 2.56 -1.86
C VAL A 11 6.57 2.58 -0.47
N ALA A 12 6.48 3.69 0.24
CA ALA A 12 7.05 3.81 1.59
C ALA A 12 6.39 2.81 2.55
N GLU A 13 5.08 2.65 2.46
CA GLU A 13 4.34 1.69 3.28
C GLU A 13 4.72 0.26 2.93
N MET A 14 4.88 -0.04 1.64
CA MET A 14 5.31 -1.36 1.19
C MET A 14 6.68 -1.72 1.78
N VAL A 15 7.63 -0.80 1.74
CA VAL A 15 8.96 -1.01 2.31
C VAL A 15 8.86 -1.22 3.81
N ALA A 16 8.06 -0.39 4.50
CA ALA A 16 7.88 -0.50 5.95
C ALA A 16 7.25 -1.84 6.34
N THR A 17 6.19 -2.24 5.65
CA THR A 17 5.49 -3.50 5.95
C THR A 17 6.38 -4.70 5.65
N GLY A 18 7.16 -4.65 4.56
CA GLY A 18 8.13 -5.71 4.27
C GLY A 18 9.20 -5.82 5.34
N ALA A 19 9.71 -4.69 5.83
CA ALA A 19 10.69 -4.66 6.91
C ALA A 19 10.09 -5.10 8.25
N LEU A 20 8.78 -4.96 8.42
CA LEU A 20 8.10 -5.36 9.64
C LEU A 20 8.32 -6.85 9.93
N LYS A 21 8.19 -7.69 8.90
CA LYS A 21 8.46 -9.12 9.07
C LYS A 21 9.93 -9.37 9.38
N ALA A 22 10.84 -8.66 8.71
CA ALA A 22 12.27 -8.79 8.93
C ALA A 22 12.70 -8.30 10.32
N SER A 23 11.90 -7.46 10.98
CA SER A 23 12.22 -6.92 12.31
C SER A 23 12.11 -7.95 13.43
N GLU A 24 11.45 -9.09 13.19
CA GLU A 24 11.22 -10.15 14.19
C GLU A 24 10.68 -9.55 15.49
N GLU A 25 9.51 -8.93 15.41
CA GLU A 25 8.82 -8.31 16.55
C GLU A 25 9.61 -7.12 17.12
N PHE A 26 10.27 -6.35 16.22
CA PHE A 26 11.08 -5.18 16.59
C PHE A 26 12.31 -5.51 17.42
N THR A 27 12.83 -6.75 17.29
CA THR A 27 14.07 -7.13 17.95
C THR A 27 15.31 -6.79 17.12
N LYS A 28 15.17 -6.59 15.83
CA LYS A 28 16.26 -6.24 14.91
C LYS A 28 16.25 -4.73 14.68
N PHE A 29 17.38 -4.07 14.99
CA PHE A 29 17.44 -2.61 14.99
C PHE A 29 17.22 -2.01 13.59
N ILE A 30 17.95 -2.49 12.58
CA ILE A 30 17.88 -1.89 11.24
C ILE A 30 16.50 -2.07 10.62
N PRO A 31 15.91 -3.28 10.56
CA PRO A 31 14.54 -3.41 10.05
C PRO A 31 13.53 -2.60 10.84
N SER A 32 13.69 -2.53 12.16
CA SER A 32 12.77 -1.75 13.01
C SER A 32 12.82 -0.27 12.67
N MET A 33 13.99 0.28 12.40
CA MET A 33 14.14 1.67 11.99
C MET A 33 13.50 1.92 10.62
N ILE A 34 13.65 0.97 9.70
CA ILE A 34 13.01 1.08 8.39
C ILE A 34 11.48 1.11 8.54
N VAL A 35 10.92 0.29 9.44
CA VAL A 35 9.48 0.30 9.72
C VAL A 35 9.03 1.68 10.20
N VAL A 36 9.70 2.22 11.19
CA VAL A 36 9.31 3.52 11.79
C VAL A 36 9.40 4.63 10.76
N ILE A 37 10.54 4.72 10.08
CA ILE A 37 10.76 5.79 9.11
C ILE A 37 9.82 5.62 7.91
N GLY A 38 9.67 4.39 7.40
CA GLY A 38 8.82 4.12 6.26
C GLY A 38 7.36 4.46 6.51
N TYR A 39 6.80 4.06 7.65
CA TYR A 39 5.43 4.41 8.00
C TYR A 39 5.28 5.91 8.24
N GLY A 40 6.27 6.56 8.85
CA GLY A 40 6.24 8.01 9.04
C GLY A 40 6.17 8.75 7.71
N VAL A 41 6.99 8.36 6.75
CA VAL A 41 6.98 8.94 5.40
C VAL A 41 5.66 8.66 4.71
N ALA A 42 5.16 7.41 4.79
CA ALA A 42 3.91 7.03 4.16
C ALA A 42 2.74 7.87 4.67
N PHE A 43 2.62 8.01 5.98
CA PHE A 43 1.53 8.77 6.56
C PHE A 43 1.65 10.26 6.27
N TYR A 44 2.86 10.79 6.24
CA TYR A 44 3.04 12.19 5.86
C TYR A 44 2.54 12.47 4.44
N PHE A 45 2.95 11.65 3.47
CA PHE A 45 2.48 11.83 2.09
C PHE A 45 0.98 11.59 1.97
N MET A 46 0.41 10.68 2.78
CA MET A 46 -1.02 10.49 2.81
C MET A 46 -1.76 11.77 3.22
N THR A 47 -1.22 12.53 4.18
CA THR A 47 -1.85 13.79 4.57
C THR A 47 -1.91 14.77 3.40
N LEU A 48 -0.91 14.75 2.54
CA LEU A 48 -0.90 15.61 1.34
C LEU A 48 -1.94 15.15 0.33
N VAL A 49 -2.14 13.83 0.18
CA VAL A 49 -3.16 13.28 -0.71
C VAL A 49 -4.55 13.68 -0.25
N LEU A 50 -4.80 13.66 1.05
CA LEU A 50 -6.12 13.95 1.62
C LEU A 50 -6.56 15.39 1.41
N ARG A 51 -5.69 16.28 0.95
CA ARG A 51 -6.07 17.65 0.59
C ARG A 51 -6.99 17.69 -0.62
N THR A 52 -6.87 16.73 -1.53
CA THR A 52 -7.59 16.75 -2.81
C THR A 52 -8.44 15.51 -3.07
N ILE A 53 -8.15 14.39 -2.42
CA ILE A 53 -8.88 13.14 -2.63
C ILE A 53 -9.59 12.77 -1.33
N PRO A 54 -10.90 12.41 -1.38
CA PRO A 54 -11.63 12.00 -0.18
C PRO A 54 -10.96 10.82 0.51
N ILE A 55 -11.06 10.76 1.84
CA ILE A 55 -10.35 9.77 2.65
C ILE A 55 -10.75 8.34 2.30
N GLY A 56 -12.03 8.08 2.05
CA GLY A 56 -12.48 6.74 1.68
C GLY A 56 -11.89 6.28 0.35
N ILE A 57 -11.86 7.16 -0.63
CA ILE A 57 -11.28 6.85 -1.93
C ILE A 57 -9.77 6.63 -1.83
N THR A 58 -9.08 7.52 -1.09
CA THR A 58 -7.65 7.40 -0.87
C THR A 58 -7.30 6.06 -0.22
N TYR A 59 -8.04 5.70 0.82
CA TYR A 59 -7.78 4.45 1.54
C TYR A 59 -8.06 3.23 0.66
N ALA A 60 -9.14 3.27 -0.13
CA ALA A 60 -9.48 2.16 -1.03
C ALA A 60 -8.38 1.92 -2.06
N ILE A 61 -7.89 2.98 -2.70
CA ILE A 61 -6.83 2.87 -3.70
C ILE A 61 -5.53 2.40 -3.04
N TRP A 62 -5.17 3.00 -1.92
CA TRP A 62 -3.95 2.63 -1.19
C TRP A 62 -3.99 1.16 -0.76
N SER A 63 -5.09 0.75 -0.13
CA SER A 63 -5.22 -0.65 0.32
C SER A 63 -5.18 -1.63 -0.84
N GLY A 64 -5.89 -1.32 -1.93
CA GLY A 64 -5.95 -2.22 -3.07
C GLY A 64 -4.59 -2.41 -3.73
N ILE A 65 -3.93 -1.32 -4.06
CA ILE A 65 -2.61 -1.38 -4.70
C ILE A 65 -1.57 -1.92 -3.72
N GLY A 66 -1.64 -1.48 -2.45
CA GLY A 66 -0.71 -1.93 -1.43
C GLY A 66 -0.77 -3.44 -1.20
N ILE A 67 -1.96 -4.02 -1.18
CA ILE A 67 -2.13 -5.46 -1.00
C ILE A 67 -1.40 -6.23 -2.11
N VAL A 68 -1.56 -5.82 -3.36
CA VAL A 68 -0.90 -6.48 -4.47
C VAL A 68 0.61 -6.34 -4.40
N LEU A 69 1.11 -5.13 -4.10
CA LEU A 69 2.55 -4.89 -3.99
C LEU A 69 3.17 -5.70 -2.84
N ILE A 70 2.49 -5.76 -1.70
CA ILE A 70 2.97 -6.54 -0.56
C ILE A 70 2.94 -8.03 -0.87
N ALA A 71 1.94 -8.50 -1.59
CA ALA A 71 1.89 -9.91 -2.00
C ALA A 71 3.08 -10.25 -2.90
N ILE A 72 3.41 -9.37 -3.84
CA ILE A 72 4.58 -9.54 -4.71
C ILE A 72 5.86 -9.56 -3.89
N LEU A 73 5.99 -8.63 -2.95
CA LEU A 73 7.16 -8.58 -2.07
C LEU A 73 7.29 -9.87 -1.26
N GLY A 74 6.19 -10.40 -0.74
CA GLY A 74 6.18 -11.65 0.00
C GLY A 74 6.66 -12.83 -0.85
N VAL A 75 6.26 -12.88 -2.11
CA VAL A 75 6.74 -13.93 -3.03
C VAL A 75 8.26 -13.80 -3.25
N ILE A 76 8.73 -12.59 -3.52
CA ILE A 76 10.13 -12.38 -3.89
C ILE A 76 11.08 -12.57 -2.70
N PHE A 77 10.76 -11.97 -1.54
CA PHE A 77 11.68 -11.92 -0.41
C PHE A 77 11.43 -13.00 0.64
N TYR A 78 10.19 -13.47 0.77
CA TYR A 78 9.83 -14.42 1.82
C TYR A 78 9.29 -15.74 1.27
N LYS A 79 9.23 -15.90 -0.04
CA LYS A 79 8.76 -17.11 -0.73
C LYS A 79 7.35 -17.52 -0.30
N GLU A 80 6.51 -16.52 0.01
CA GLU A 80 5.13 -16.72 0.40
C GLU A 80 4.24 -16.68 -0.83
N ILE A 81 4.01 -17.83 -1.45
CA ILE A 81 3.27 -17.92 -2.71
C ILE A 81 1.78 -18.01 -2.41
N PRO A 82 0.96 -17.05 -2.91
CA PRO A 82 -0.48 -17.12 -2.68
C PRO A 82 -1.13 -18.24 -3.47
N ASP A 83 -2.17 -18.84 -2.88
CA ASP A 83 -2.96 -19.85 -3.56
C ASP A 83 -3.97 -19.19 -4.52
N LEU A 84 -4.72 -20.04 -5.25
CA LEU A 84 -5.67 -19.55 -6.24
C LEU A 84 -6.77 -18.65 -5.63
N PRO A 85 -7.40 -19.01 -4.49
CA PRO A 85 -8.38 -18.12 -3.89
C PRO A 85 -7.81 -16.75 -3.51
N ALA A 86 -6.56 -16.69 -3.04
CA ALA A 86 -5.90 -15.42 -2.71
C ALA A 86 -5.69 -14.59 -3.97
N ILE A 87 -5.26 -15.19 -5.07
CA ILE A 87 -5.05 -14.48 -6.33
C ILE A 87 -6.37 -13.94 -6.86
N ILE A 88 -7.44 -14.74 -6.81
CA ILE A 88 -8.76 -14.30 -7.24
C ILE A 88 -9.23 -13.12 -6.40
N GLY A 89 -9.08 -13.20 -5.08
CA GLY A 89 -9.48 -12.12 -4.18
C GLY A 89 -8.74 -10.83 -4.45
N MET A 90 -7.42 -10.91 -4.63
CA MET A 90 -6.62 -9.75 -4.96
C MET A 90 -7.02 -9.15 -6.31
N GLY A 91 -7.34 -9.99 -7.28
CA GLY A 91 -7.85 -9.54 -8.59
C GLY A 91 -9.14 -8.76 -8.46
N LEU A 92 -10.06 -9.22 -7.61
CA LEU A 92 -11.31 -8.51 -7.34
C LEU A 92 -11.07 -7.17 -6.69
N ILE A 93 -10.12 -7.08 -5.76
CA ILE A 93 -9.77 -5.82 -5.11
C ILE A 93 -9.24 -4.83 -6.16
N ILE A 94 -8.35 -5.27 -7.03
CA ILE A 94 -7.79 -4.42 -8.08
C ILE A 94 -8.88 -3.99 -9.07
N ALA A 95 -9.78 -4.89 -9.44
CA ALA A 95 -10.91 -4.52 -10.29
C ALA A 95 -11.75 -3.43 -9.64
N GLY A 96 -11.98 -3.52 -8.31
CA GLY A 96 -12.68 -2.48 -7.57
C GLY A 96 -11.97 -1.14 -7.61
N VAL A 97 -10.66 -1.13 -7.45
CA VAL A 97 -9.84 0.09 -7.53
C VAL A 97 -9.95 0.72 -8.91
N ILE A 98 -9.90 -0.09 -9.96
CA ILE A 98 -10.01 0.40 -11.33
C ILE A 98 -11.39 1.03 -11.55
N VAL A 99 -12.46 0.41 -11.06
CA VAL A 99 -13.80 0.98 -11.14
C VAL A 99 -13.88 2.35 -10.47
N ILE A 100 -13.31 2.47 -9.29
CA ILE A 100 -13.26 3.75 -8.56
C ILE A 100 -12.54 4.80 -9.40
N HIS A 101 -11.36 4.46 -9.90
CA HIS A 101 -10.54 5.43 -10.63
C HIS A 101 -11.21 5.91 -11.91
N LEU A 102 -11.84 5.01 -12.67
CA LEU A 102 -12.40 5.33 -13.99
C LEU A 102 -13.81 5.90 -13.92
N PHE A 103 -14.62 5.45 -12.97
CA PHE A 103 -16.07 5.73 -13.01
C PHE A 103 -16.59 6.55 -11.84
N SER A 104 -15.83 6.67 -10.75
CA SER A 104 -16.32 7.44 -9.61
C SER A 104 -16.34 8.92 -9.92
N LYS A 105 -17.42 9.57 -9.50
CA LYS A 105 -17.58 11.03 -9.61
C LYS A 105 -17.17 11.76 -8.33
N THR A 106 -16.77 11.01 -7.29
CA THR A 106 -16.34 11.59 -6.02
C THR A 106 -14.89 12.07 -6.06
N ILE A 107 -14.13 11.70 -7.09
CA ILE A 107 -12.77 12.17 -7.28
C ILE A 107 -12.69 13.01 -8.55
N SER A 108 -11.79 14.01 -8.51
CA SER A 108 -11.52 14.85 -9.67
C SER A 108 -10.51 14.15 -10.57
N HIS A 109 -10.87 14.03 -11.84
CA HIS A 109 -9.97 13.48 -12.86
C HIS A 109 -9.27 14.62 -13.64
#